data_7ff9df55c7768b0578407351ae0ab07b
#
_entry.id   7ff9df55c7768b0578407351ae0ab07b
#
_cell.length_a   1.000
_cell.length_b   1.000
_cell.length_c   1.000
_cell.angle_alpha   90.00
_cell.angle_beta   90.00
_cell.angle_gamma   90.00
#
_symmetry.space_group_name_H-M   'P 1'
#
loop_
_entity.id
_entity.type
_entity.pdbx_description
1 polymer ?
#
loop_
_entity_poly.entity_id
_entity_poly.type
_entity_poly.pdbx_seq_one_letter_code
_entity_poly.pdbx_strand_id
1 'polypeptide(L)'
;KKILILAVAMVMLFSVSASAITVAFSQIGQESDWRTANTDNIKAAIDAEGWTYVYDDAQQKQENQVKALRNFISQNVDYILFTGVVSTGWGEVLKEVNESEIPLILVDRMPDNMDEIEYAAAFGGDFVEEGRRMALWTANYVKKLGLENDELNVVILEGTTGADAAIGRQEGITEILADYPNLKVIASQTGNFTRAEGQTVMESFLKAHDKIDILLAHNDDMALGAIESIKAAALVPGKDIIIVGCDAPKTAFDAILAGEMNATIECTPLYGPFVVDAIKRLEAGEDLGRELMHPEESCFDAEGGIVYSLDGRVSEKAADKIGERVY
;
A
#
# COMPACT_ATOMS: atom_id res chain seq x y z
N LYS A 1 34.72 -28.15 70.09
CA LYS A 1 34.65 -26.93 69.23
C LYS A 1 34.23 -27.38 67.84
N LYS A 2 32.94 -27.15 67.52
CA LYS A 2 32.40 -27.42 66.18
C LYS A 2 32.49 -26.14 65.37
N ILE A 3 33.28 -26.13 64.32
CA ILE A 3 33.39 -25.00 63.39
C ILE A 3 32.25 -25.17 62.37
N LEU A 4 31.32 -24.23 62.39
CA LEU A 4 30.22 -24.16 61.43
C LEU A 4 30.74 -23.36 60.23
N ILE A 5 30.95 -24.03 59.09
CA ILE A 5 31.33 -23.39 57.81
C ILE A 5 30.03 -22.94 57.15
N LEU A 6 29.78 -21.62 57.13
CA LEU A 6 28.67 -20.98 56.43
C LEU A 6 29.10 -20.79 54.98
N ALA A 7 28.61 -21.63 54.08
CA ALA A 7 28.79 -21.44 52.64
C ALA A 7 27.76 -20.40 52.15
N VAL A 8 28.22 -19.18 51.92
CA VAL A 8 27.43 -18.14 51.23
C VAL A 8 27.46 -18.43 49.75
N ALA A 9 26.39 -19.00 49.20
CA ALA A 9 26.19 -19.10 47.78
C ALA A 9 25.84 -17.71 47.22
N MET A 10 26.82 -17.07 46.60
CA MET A 10 26.65 -15.80 45.90
C MET A 10 25.99 -16.10 44.54
N VAL A 11 24.67 -15.97 44.48
CA VAL A 11 23.93 -16.03 43.20
C VAL A 11 24.26 -14.73 42.43
N MET A 12 25.21 -14.80 41.50
CA MET A 12 25.40 -13.74 40.52
C MET A 12 24.19 -13.77 39.58
N LEU A 13 23.23 -12.89 39.80
CA LEU A 13 22.25 -12.51 38.81
C LEU A 13 23.00 -11.78 37.69
N PHE A 14 23.39 -12.50 36.63
CA PHE A 14 23.73 -11.89 35.37
C PHE A 14 22.44 -11.28 34.82
N SER A 15 22.25 -9.99 35.05
CA SER A 15 21.31 -9.20 34.24
C SER A 15 21.89 -9.22 32.82
N VAL A 16 21.44 -10.17 31.99
CA VAL A 16 21.59 -10.04 30.56
C VAL A 16 20.77 -8.81 30.21
N SER A 17 21.44 -7.68 30.00
CA SER A 17 20.83 -6.52 29.37
C SER A 17 20.50 -7.00 27.95
N ALA A 18 19.26 -7.40 27.71
CA ALA A 18 18.81 -7.63 26.35
C ALA A 18 19.07 -6.32 25.61
N SER A 19 19.94 -6.35 24.60
CA SER A 19 20.09 -5.23 23.69
C SER A 19 18.72 -4.98 23.06
N ALA A 20 18.31 -3.72 22.93
CA ALA A 20 17.06 -3.42 22.26
C ALA A 20 17.15 -3.93 20.82
N ILE A 21 16.11 -4.62 20.35
CA ILE A 21 16.02 -5.11 18.98
C ILE A 21 16.16 -3.93 18.00
N THR A 22 16.97 -4.10 16.97
CA THR A 22 17.19 -3.10 15.92
C THR A 22 16.47 -3.55 14.65
N VAL A 23 15.46 -2.80 14.26
CA VAL A 23 14.66 -3.05 13.06
C VAL A 23 15.00 -2.00 12.01
N ALA A 24 15.51 -2.44 10.85
CA ALA A 24 15.84 -1.56 9.75
C ALA A 24 14.77 -1.62 8.66
N PHE A 25 14.37 -0.47 8.13
CA PHE A 25 13.37 -0.37 7.07
C PHE A 25 13.90 0.39 5.85
N SER A 26 13.99 -0.30 4.70
CA SER A 26 14.24 0.32 3.41
C SER A 26 12.91 0.68 2.77
N GLN A 27 12.49 1.94 2.94
CA GLN A 27 11.27 2.49 2.38
C GLN A 27 11.50 3.01 0.96
N ILE A 28 10.46 2.97 0.12
CA ILE A 28 10.49 3.41 -1.28
C ILE A 28 10.75 4.91 -1.40
N GLY A 29 10.04 5.72 -0.62
CA GLY A 29 10.05 7.18 -0.69
C GLY A 29 8.98 7.78 0.22
N GLN A 30 8.51 8.96 -0.16
CA GLN A 30 7.41 9.69 0.48
C GLN A 30 6.48 10.26 -0.59
N GLU A 31 6.16 9.45 -1.60
CA GLU A 31 5.47 9.87 -2.81
C GLU A 31 3.98 10.16 -2.62
N SER A 32 3.39 9.69 -1.53
CA SER A 32 1.94 9.77 -1.28
C SER A 32 1.61 9.93 0.21
N ASP A 33 0.38 10.37 0.51
CA ASP A 33 -0.16 10.41 1.88
C ASP A 33 -0.13 8.99 2.49
N TRP A 34 -0.48 7.97 1.71
CA TRP A 34 -0.41 6.56 2.10
C TRP A 34 1.00 6.14 2.53
N ARG A 35 2.03 6.49 1.74
CA ARG A 35 3.42 6.11 2.02
C ARG A 35 3.94 6.74 3.31
N THR A 36 3.61 7.99 3.52
CA THR A 36 3.93 8.71 4.76
C THR A 36 3.28 8.03 5.97
N ALA A 37 1.99 7.71 5.86
CA ALA A 37 1.26 7.02 6.92
C ALA A 37 1.82 5.63 7.22
N ASN A 38 2.24 4.86 6.19
CA ASN A 38 2.88 3.56 6.35
C ASN A 38 4.20 3.68 7.14
N THR A 39 5.05 4.62 6.77
CA THR A 39 6.32 4.89 7.46
C THR A 39 6.09 5.26 8.92
N ASP A 40 5.17 6.19 9.18
CA ASP A 40 4.88 6.68 10.54
C ASP A 40 4.26 5.60 11.42
N ASN A 41 3.36 4.79 10.86
CA ASN A 41 2.71 3.70 11.59
C ASN A 41 3.72 2.61 12.00
N ILE A 42 4.57 2.17 11.08
CA ILE A 42 5.63 1.18 11.38
C ILE A 42 6.60 1.75 12.42
N LYS A 43 7.05 2.99 12.22
CA LYS A 43 7.94 3.65 13.19
C LYS A 43 7.32 3.74 14.57
N ALA A 44 6.08 4.21 14.67
CA ALA A 44 5.39 4.35 15.94
C ALA A 44 5.22 3.01 16.68
N ALA A 45 4.93 1.93 15.95
CA ALA A 45 4.80 0.60 16.52
C ALA A 45 6.14 0.07 17.06
N ILE A 46 7.23 0.27 16.33
CA ILE A 46 8.60 -0.11 16.75
C ILE A 46 9.04 0.70 17.97
N ASP A 47 8.83 2.03 17.95
CA ASP A 47 9.16 2.92 19.08
C ASP A 47 8.39 2.55 20.34
N ALA A 48 7.13 2.13 20.23
CA ALA A 48 6.29 1.72 21.37
C ALA A 48 6.83 0.48 22.10
N GLU A 49 7.57 -0.40 21.42
CA GLU A 49 8.26 -1.55 22.03
C GLU A 49 9.62 -1.18 22.64
N GLY A 50 10.08 0.06 22.47
CA GLY A 50 11.41 0.49 22.89
C GLY A 50 12.53 -0.08 22.02
N TRP A 51 12.23 -0.52 20.81
CA TRP A 51 13.20 -1.02 19.83
C TRP A 51 13.87 0.12 19.08
N THR A 52 15.02 -0.16 18.48
CA THR A 52 15.73 0.82 17.63
C THR A 52 15.19 0.75 16.21
N TYR A 53 14.75 1.88 15.67
CA TYR A 53 14.32 1.99 14.28
C TYR A 53 15.41 2.64 13.41
N VAL A 54 15.87 1.90 12.39
CA VAL A 54 16.83 2.40 11.38
C VAL A 54 16.07 2.57 10.09
N TYR A 55 16.04 3.78 9.55
CA TYR A 55 15.24 4.13 8.39
C TYR A 55 16.11 4.62 7.22
N ASP A 56 15.80 4.17 6.02
CA ASP A 56 16.39 4.67 4.78
C ASP A 56 15.27 5.00 3.78
N ASP A 57 15.29 6.21 3.26
CA ASP A 57 14.40 6.69 2.21
C ASP A 57 15.09 6.56 0.86
N ALA A 58 14.61 5.64 0.04
CA ALA A 58 15.19 5.37 -1.27
C ALA A 58 14.91 6.46 -2.31
N GLN A 59 14.04 7.44 -2.03
CA GLN A 59 13.67 8.49 -2.98
C GLN A 59 13.21 7.95 -4.33
N GLN A 60 12.43 6.87 -4.30
CA GLN A 60 11.88 6.13 -5.44
C GLN A 60 12.96 5.57 -6.40
N LYS A 61 14.17 5.27 -5.86
CA LYS A 61 15.29 4.73 -6.65
C LYS A 61 15.71 3.37 -6.14
N GLN A 62 15.58 2.37 -6.98
CA GLN A 62 15.99 0.99 -6.65
C GLN A 62 17.45 0.89 -6.21
N GLU A 63 18.36 1.62 -6.86
CA GLU A 63 19.77 1.61 -6.49
C GLU A 63 20.05 2.13 -5.07
N ASN A 64 19.17 2.99 -4.53
CA ASN A 64 19.27 3.44 -3.15
C ASN A 64 18.83 2.34 -2.19
N GLN A 65 17.75 1.60 -2.50
CA GLN A 65 17.33 0.46 -1.68
C GLN A 65 18.39 -0.64 -1.64
N VAL A 66 19.03 -0.94 -2.78
CA VAL A 66 20.16 -1.90 -2.82
C VAL A 66 21.30 -1.46 -1.89
N LYS A 67 21.64 -0.18 -1.88
CA LYS A 67 22.65 0.37 -0.95
C LYS A 67 22.20 0.28 0.50
N ALA A 68 20.93 0.61 0.78
CA ALA A 68 20.36 0.55 2.12
C ALA A 68 20.40 -0.87 2.68
N LEU A 69 19.98 -1.89 1.91
CA LEU A 69 20.01 -3.29 2.34
C LEU A 69 21.44 -3.74 2.68
N ARG A 70 22.43 -3.44 1.82
CA ARG A 70 23.84 -3.74 2.11
C ARG A 70 24.36 -3.01 3.35
N ASN A 71 23.91 -1.79 3.59
CA ASN A 71 24.25 -1.03 4.78
C ASN A 71 23.64 -1.67 6.05
N PHE A 72 22.40 -2.13 6.00
CA PHE A 72 21.73 -2.85 7.11
C PHE A 72 22.47 -4.15 7.44
N ILE A 73 22.86 -4.93 6.44
CA ILE A 73 23.71 -6.11 6.62
C ILE A 73 25.01 -5.75 7.35
N SER A 74 25.69 -4.69 6.90
CA SER A 74 26.98 -4.26 7.49
C SER A 74 26.84 -3.76 8.93
N GLN A 75 25.66 -3.24 9.32
CA GLN A 75 25.32 -2.82 10.68
C GLN A 75 24.89 -3.99 11.57
N ASN A 76 24.69 -5.18 11.01
CA ASN A 76 24.21 -6.38 11.71
C ASN A 76 22.93 -6.08 12.53
N VAL A 77 21.93 -5.48 11.85
CA VAL A 77 20.61 -5.23 12.45
C VAL A 77 19.91 -6.56 12.76
N ASP A 78 18.94 -6.55 13.67
CA ASP A 78 18.25 -7.79 14.07
C ASP A 78 17.15 -8.20 13.07
N TYR A 79 16.51 -7.22 12.39
CA TYR A 79 15.45 -7.45 11.40
C TYR A 79 15.56 -6.44 10.27
N ILE A 80 15.27 -6.89 9.05
CA ILE A 80 15.14 -6.03 7.86
C ILE A 80 13.70 -6.06 7.39
N LEU A 81 13.05 -4.88 7.32
CA LEU A 81 11.79 -4.67 6.62
C LEU A 81 12.11 -4.18 5.20
N PHE A 82 11.40 -4.72 4.24
CA PHE A 82 11.61 -4.39 2.83
C PHE A 82 10.30 -4.26 2.07
N THR A 83 10.23 -3.23 1.23
CA THR A 83 9.20 -3.00 0.21
C THR A 83 9.90 -2.53 -1.06
N GLY A 84 9.58 -3.11 -2.22
CA GLY A 84 10.31 -2.81 -3.46
C GLY A 84 9.75 -1.59 -4.21
N VAL A 85 10.60 -0.69 -4.71
CA VAL A 85 10.18 0.37 -5.65
C VAL A 85 9.52 -0.23 -6.87
N VAL A 86 10.12 -1.30 -7.41
CA VAL A 86 9.60 -2.15 -8.49
C VAL A 86 9.64 -3.61 -8.06
N SER A 87 8.93 -4.50 -8.76
CA SER A 87 8.90 -5.92 -8.39
C SER A 87 10.17 -6.68 -8.78
N THR A 88 10.87 -6.25 -9.83
CA THR A 88 11.99 -6.98 -10.44
C THR A 88 13.37 -6.50 -9.98
N GLY A 89 14.42 -7.33 -10.20
CA GLY A 89 15.82 -6.93 -10.05
C GLY A 89 16.39 -7.05 -8.63
N TRP A 90 15.73 -7.78 -7.74
CA TRP A 90 16.12 -7.92 -6.34
C TRP A 90 16.95 -9.18 -6.02
N GLY A 91 17.03 -10.14 -6.95
CA GLY A 91 17.58 -11.46 -6.70
C GLY A 91 18.99 -11.47 -6.08
N GLU A 92 19.90 -10.59 -6.53
CA GLU A 92 21.27 -10.52 -5.99
C GLU A 92 21.27 -9.99 -4.55
N VAL A 93 20.68 -8.84 -4.29
CA VAL A 93 20.77 -8.20 -2.97
C VAL A 93 19.92 -8.92 -1.91
N LEU A 94 18.76 -9.49 -2.29
CA LEU A 94 17.97 -10.28 -1.34
C LEU A 94 18.63 -11.61 -1.01
N LYS A 95 19.41 -12.17 -1.95
CA LYS A 95 20.28 -13.31 -1.64
C LYS A 95 21.40 -12.92 -0.64
N GLU A 96 22.02 -11.75 -0.79
CA GLU A 96 22.96 -11.22 0.20
C GLU A 96 22.33 -11.07 1.60
N VAL A 97 21.06 -10.61 1.67
CA VAL A 97 20.30 -10.55 2.92
C VAL A 97 20.12 -11.95 3.51
N ASN A 98 19.70 -12.94 2.71
CA ASN A 98 19.54 -14.31 3.18
C ASN A 98 20.88 -14.93 3.66
N GLU A 99 21.98 -14.67 2.95
CA GLU A 99 23.33 -15.12 3.35
C GLU A 99 23.83 -14.47 4.66
N SER A 100 23.29 -13.31 5.04
CA SER A 100 23.60 -12.65 6.32
C SER A 100 22.86 -13.24 7.52
N GLU A 101 21.90 -14.16 7.29
CA GLU A 101 21.03 -14.77 8.29
C GLU A 101 20.15 -13.76 9.06
N ILE A 102 20.05 -12.49 8.61
CA ILE A 102 19.14 -11.48 9.18
C ILE A 102 17.73 -11.77 8.68
N PRO A 103 16.73 -11.96 9.56
CA PRO A 103 15.35 -12.20 9.15
C PRO A 103 14.80 -11.05 8.32
N LEU A 104 14.27 -11.38 7.12
CA LEU A 104 13.65 -10.45 6.19
C LEU A 104 12.12 -10.49 6.38
N ILE A 105 11.49 -9.34 6.55
CA ILE A 105 10.04 -9.19 6.56
C ILE A 105 9.64 -8.32 5.37
N LEU A 106 8.80 -8.85 4.51
CA LEU A 106 8.28 -8.14 3.34
C LEU A 106 7.02 -7.37 3.73
N VAL A 107 6.94 -6.11 3.29
CA VAL A 107 5.83 -5.21 3.62
C VAL A 107 5.34 -4.50 2.36
N ASP A 108 4.03 -4.41 2.16
CA ASP A 108 3.36 -3.69 1.07
C ASP A 108 3.63 -4.34 -0.29
N ARG A 109 4.67 -3.93 -1.02
CA ARG A 109 4.98 -4.40 -2.38
C ARG A 109 5.96 -5.56 -2.37
N MET A 110 5.59 -6.64 -3.04
CA MET A 110 6.38 -7.87 -3.07
C MET A 110 7.36 -7.89 -4.25
N PRO A 111 8.55 -8.48 -4.08
CA PRO A 111 9.42 -8.80 -5.20
C PRO A 111 8.85 -9.98 -5.99
N ASP A 112 9.11 -10.03 -7.30
CA ASP A 112 8.62 -11.09 -8.20
C ASP A 112 9.30 -12.45 -7.97
N ASN A 113 10.39 -12.47 -7.23
CA ASN A 113 11.19 -13.67 -6.95
C ASN A 113 10.99 -14.22 -5.52
N MET A 114 9.80 -14.06 -4.93
CA MET A 114 9.49 -14.56 -3.58
C MET A 114 9.81 -16.06 -3.39
N ASP A 115 9.64 -16.85 -4.44
CA ASP A 115 9.93 -18.29 -4.38
C ASP A 115 11.44 -18.61 -4.30
N GLU A 116 12.28 -17.66 -4.66
CA GLU A 116 13.75 -17.82 -4.72
C GLU A 116 14.48 -17.28 -3.48
N ILE A 117 13.76 -16.55 -2.60
CA ILE A 117 14.32 -15.91 -1.40
C ILE A 117 13.71 -16.48 -0.13
N GLU A 118 14.45 -16.39 0.97
CA GLU A 118 13.89 -16.66 2.29
C GLU A 118 13.41 -15.36 2.92
N TYR A 119 12.20 -15.41 3.53
CA TYR A 119 11.64 -14.33 4.32
C TYR A 119 10.88 -14.92 5.53
N ALA A 120 10.85 -14.17 6.61
CA ALA A 120 10.27 -14.62 7.87
C ALA A 120 8.77 -14.32 7.98
N ALA A 121 8.28 -13.29 7.29
CA ALA A 121 6.88 -12.92 7.19
C ALA A 121 6.66 -12.01 5.97
N ALA A 122 5.41 -11.94 5.47
CA ALA A 122 5.01 -11.04 4.39
C ALA A 122 3.62 -10.47 4.65
N PHE A 123 3.47 -9.15 4.50
CA PHE A 123 2.23 -8.39 4.69
C PHE A 123 2.02 -7.44 3.52
N GLY A 124 0.92 -7.53 2.79
CA GLY A 124 0.65 -6.65 1.66
C GLY A 124 -0.81 -6.63 1.26
N GLY A 125 -1.21 -5.68 0.41
CA GLY A 125 -2.54 -5.65 -0.21
C GLY A 125 -2.70 -6.76 -1.25
N ASP A 126 -3.94 -7.18 -1.50
CA ASP A 126 -4.27 -7.95 -2.71
C ASP A 126 -4.54 -6.97 -3.85
N PHE A 127 -3.45 -6.53 -4.50
CA PHE A 127 -3.53 -5.48 -5.52
C PHE A 127 -4.38 -5.88 -6.75
N VAL A 128 -4.45 -7.16 -7.09
CA VAL A 128 -5.34 -7.65 -8.15
C VAL A 128 -6.79 -7.52 -7.72
N GLU A 129 -7.10 -7.92 -6.49
CA GLU A 129 -8.45 -7.78 -5.94
C GLU A 129 -8.84 -6.31 -5.76
N GLU A 130 -7.93 -5.42 -5.36
CA GLU A 130 -8.19 -3.97 -5.31
C GLU A 130 -8.59 -3.44 -6.71
N GLY A 131 -7.86 -3.84 -7.76
CA GLY A 131 -8.19 -3.48 -9.14
C GLY A 131 -9.56 -4.01 -9.58
N ARG A 132 -9.89 -5.26 -9.23
CA ARG A 132 -11.22 -5.86 -9.48
C ARG A 132 -12.31 -5.04 -8.78
N ARG A 133 -12.09 -4.66 -7.53
CA ARG A 133 -13.02 -3.86 -6.74
C ARG A 133 -13.27 -2.49 -7.34
N MET A 134 -12.22 -1.80 -7.80
CA MET A 134 -12.35 -0.51 -8.49
C MET A 134 -13.27 -0.61 -9.72
N ALA A 135 -13.00 -1.57 -10.59
CA ALA A 135 -13.75 -1.76 -11.83
C ALA A 135 -15.19 -2.24 -11.57
N LEU A 136 -15.40 -3.17 -10.63
CA LEU A 136 -16.72 -3.71 -10.32
C LEU A 136 -17.61 -2.65 -9.65
N TRP A 137 -17.08 -1.87 -8.70
CA TRP A 137 -17.79 -0.73 -8.14
C TRP A 137 -18.21 0.23 -9.25
N THR A 138 -17.30 0.57 -10.15
CA THR A 138 -17.54 1.49 -11.27
C THR A 138 -18.67 0.98 -12.17
N ALA A 139 -18.64 -0.29 -12.58
CA ALA A 139 -19.67 -0.89 -13.43
C ALA A 139 -21.05 -0.87 -12.75
N ASN A 140 -21.10 -1.20 -11.46
CA ASN A 140 -22.36 -1.18 -10.70
C ASN A 140 -22.86 0.24 -10.42
N TYR A 141 -21.96 1.21 -10.26
CA TYR A 141 -22.32 2.62 -10.13
C TYR A 141 -22.89 3.18 -11.44
N VAL A 142 -22.27 2.89 -12.57
CA VAL A 142 -22.79 3.21 -13.92
C VAL A 142 -24.18 2.62 -14.13
N LYS A 143 -24.41 1.37 -13.73
CA LYS A 143 -25.75 0.74 -13.76
C LYS A 143 -26.74 1.44 -12.85
N LYS A 144 -26.34 1.83 -11.63
CA LYS A 144 -27.21 2.61 -10.72
C LYS A 144 -27.62 3.95 -11.34
N LEU A 145 -26.78 4.57 -12.15
CA LEU A 145 -27.08 5.81 -12.88
C LEU A 145 -27.95 5.59 -14.12
N GLY A 146 -28.22 4.34 -14.52
CA GLY A 146 -28.97 4.00 -15.72
C GLY A 146 -28.19 4.20 -17.03
N LEU A 147 -26.84 4.18 -16.94
CA LEU A 147 -25.92 4.40 -18.07
C LEU A 147 -25.29 3.10 -18.59
N GLU A 148 -25.78 1.94 -18.18
CA GLU A 148 -25.21 0.62 -18.53
C GLU A 148 -25.28 0.28 -20.03
N ASN A 149 -26.09 1.04 -20.81
CA ASN A 149 -26.20 0.87 -22.26
C ASN A 149 -25.45 1.98 -23.03
N ASP A 150 -24.87 2.93 -22.35
CA ASP A 150 -24.13 4.04 -22.97
C ASP A 150 -22.65 3.66 -23.11
N GLU A 151 -22.02 4.07 -24.20
CA GLU A 151 -20.58 3.96 -24.36
C GLU A 151 -19.88 5.06 -23.56
N LEU A 152 -19.08 4.65 -22.57
CA LEU A 152 -18.39 5.54 -21.64
C LEU A 152 -16.87 5.41 -21.79
N ASN A 153 -16.22 6.55 -21.96
CA ASN A 153 -14.78 6.67 -22.11
C ASN A 153 -14.07 6.64 -20.76
N VAL A 154 -13.24 5.65 -20.54
CA VAL A 154 -12.45 5.46 -19.32
C VAL A 154 -11.01 5.86 -19.56
N VAL A 155 -10.44 6.65 -18.66
CA VAL A 155 -8.98 6.87 -18.58
C VAL A 155 -8.43 6.29 -17.29
N ILE A 156 -7.19 5.81 -17.32
CA ILE A 156 -6.53 5.19 -16.17
C ILE A 156 -5.26 5.97 -15.83
N LEU A 157 -5.12 6.39 -14.57
CA LEU A 157 -3.87 6.87 -13.98
C LEU A 157 -3.19 5.70 -13.30
N GLU A 158 -2.15 5.18 -13.93
CA GLU A 158 -1.39 4.05 -13.40
C GLU A 158 -0.37 4.51 -12.35
N GLY A 159 -0.02 3.61 -11.43
CA GLY A 159 1.07 3.80 -10.50
C GLY A 159 2.45 3.74 -11.15
N THR A 160 3.50 3.68 -10.34
CA THR A 160 4.89 3.56 -10.80
C THR A 160 5.06 2.31 -11.66
N THR A 161 5.56 2.51 -12.88
CA THR A 161 5.77 1.40 -13.83
C THR A 161 6.67 0.33 -13.24
N GLY A 162 6.22 -0.91 -13.25
CA GLY A 162 6.95 -2.07 -12.71
C GLY A 162 6.76 -2.28 -11.20
N ALA A 163 6.02 -1.41 -10.51
CA ALA A 163 5.63 -1.65 -9.12
C ALA A 163 4.52 -2.72 -9.04
N ASP A 164 4.63 -3.61 -8.07
CA ASP A 164 3.68 -4.69 -7.80
C ASP A 164 2.23 -4.18 -7.71
N ALA A 165 1.98 -3.13 -6.92
CA ALA A 165 0.67 -2.51 -6.80
C ALA A 165 0.13 -1.94 -8.14
N ALA A 166 0.99 -1.40 -9.02
CA ALA A 166 0.55 -0.90 -10.32
C ALA A 166 0.18 -2.05 -11.27
N ILE A 167 0.97 -3.12 -11.26
CA ILE A 167 0.74 -4.31 -12.08
C ILE A 167 -0.57 -4.99 -11.65
N GLY A 168 -0.72 -5.26 -10.35
CA GLY A 168 -1.89 -5.97 -9.84
C GLY A 168 -3.19 -5.19 -10.04
N ARG A 169 -3.23 -3.89 -9.69
CA ARG A 169 -4.43 -3.06 -9.89
C ARG A 169 -4.82 -2.99 -11.37
N GLN A 170 -3.85 -2.84 -12.28
CA GLN A 170 -4.11 -2.84 -13.72
C GLN A 170 -4.66 -4.19 -14.21
N GLU A 171 -4.12 -5.31 -13.72
CA GLU A 171 -4.60 -6.65 -14.04
C GLU A 171 -6.06 -6.83 -13.61
N GLY A 172 -6.39 -6.52 -12.35
CA GLY A 172 -7.75 -6.63 -11.81
C GLY A 172 -8.76 -5.73 -12.53
N ILE A 173 -8.39 -4.48 -12.85
CA ILE A 173 -9.22 -3.57 -13.64
C ILE A 173 -9.48 -4.18 -15.03
N THR A 174 -8.45 -4.67 -15.70
CA THR A 174 -8.57 -5.23 -17.06
C THR A 174 -9.45 -6.47 -17.07
N GLU A 175 -9.28 -7.36 -16.09
CA GLU A 175 -10.09 -8.57 -15.94
C GLU A 175 -11.59 -8.25 -15.84
N ILE A 176 -11.98 -7.36 -14.96
CA ILE A 176 -13.39 -7.00 -14.76
C ILE A 176 -13.95 -6.24 -15.96
N LEU A 177 -13.22 -5.24 -16.48
CA LEU A 177 -13.72 -4.44 -17.62
C LEU A 177 -13.92 -5.26 -18.90
N ALA A 178 -13.32 -6.43 -19.02
CA ALA A 178 -13.57 -7.34 -20.15
C ALA A 178 -15.05 -7.77 -20.25
N ASP A 179 -15.77 -7.82 -19.12
CA ASP A 179 -17.19 -8.15 -19.07
C ASP A 179 -18.12 -6.93 -19.28
N TYR A 180 -17.53 -5.72 -19.37
CA TYR A 180 -18.27 -4.46 -19.51
C TYR A 180 -17.81 -3.68 -20.77
N PRO A 181 -18.12 -4.18 -21.99
CA PRO A 181 -17.60 -3.61 -23.25
C PRO A 181 -18.06 -2.17 -23.53
N ASN A 182 -19.05 -1.67 -22.82
CA ASN A 182 -19.49 -0.28 -22.85
C ASN A 182 -18.55 0.67 -22.10
N LEU A 183 -17.70 0.17 -21.20
CA LEU A 183 -16.68 0.94 -20.49
C LEU A 183 -15.36 0.85 -21.25
N LYS A 184 -15.11 1.82 -22.14
CA LYS A 184 -13.98 1.80 -23.07
C LYS A 184 -12.76 2.49 -22.47
N VAL A 185 -11.70 1.76 -22.20
CA VAL A 185 -10.41 2.35 -21.87
C VAL A 185 -9.82 3.01 -23.11
N ILE A 186 -9.77 4.35 -23.13
CA ILE A 186 -9.27 5.16 -24.25
C ILE A 186 -7.85 5.66 -24.04
N ALA A 187 -7.38 5.73 -22.78
CA ALA A 187 -6.02 6.07 -22.44
C ALA A 187 -5.65 5.50 -21.06
N SER A 188 -4.38 5.15 -20.93
CA SER A 188 -3.77 4.72 -19.66
C SER A 188 -2.33 5.25 -19.62
N GLN A 189 -1.94 5.88 -18.52
CA GLN A 189 -0.58 6.44 -18.34
C GLN A 189 -0.19 6.51 -16.88
N THR A 190 1.11 6.27 -16.62
CA THR A 190 1.65 6.37 -15.27
C THR A 190 1.68 7.81 -14.76
N GLY A 191 1.24 8.01 -13.52
CA GLY A 191 1.42 9.21 -12.70
C GLY A 191 2.27 8.91 -11.46
N ASN A 192 3.00 7.76 -11.46
CA ASN A 192 3.99 7.38 -10.46
C ASN A 192 3.50 7.45 -8.99
N PHE A 193 2.20 7.27 -8.76
CA PHE A 193 1.53 7.40 -7.46
C PHE A 193 1.61 8.80 -6.84
N THR A 194 2.06 9.82 -7.58
CA THR A 194 2.20 11.17 -7.04
C THR A 194 1.04 12.08 -7.45
N ARG A 195 0.65 12.98 -6.55
CA ARG A 195 -0.42 13.97 -6.81
C ARG A 195 -0.07 14.89 -7.98
N ALA A 196 1.17 15.36 -8.04
CA ALA A 196 1.62 16.29 -9.07
C ALA A 196 1.64 15.66 -10.47
N GLU A 197 2.08 14.40 -10.58
CA GLU A 197 2.07 13.71 -11.88
C GLU A 197 0.66 13.29 -12.27
N GLY A 198 -0.18 12.86 -11.33
CA GLY A 198 -1.61 12.61 -11.56
C GLY A 198 -2.30 13.84 -12.15
N GLN A 199 -2.02 15.03 -11.62
CA GLN A 199 -2.51 16.30 -12.16
C GLN A 199 -2.02 16.53 -13.60
N THR A 200 -0.71 16.36 -13.86
CA THR A 200 -0.11 16.59 -15.18
C THR A 200 -0.64 15.62 -16.24
N VAL A 201 -0.77 14.34 -15.89
CA VAL A 201 -1.29 13.32 -16.82
C VAL A 201 -2.76 13.57 -17.13
N MET A 202 -3.59 13.90 -16.10
CA MET A 202 -5.00 14.22 -16.32
C MET A 202 -5.17 15.45 -17.22
N GLU A 203 -4.36 16.49 -17.04
CA GLU A 203 -4.36 17.65 -17.93
C GLU A 203 -4.05 17.24 -19.39
N SER A 204 -3.14 16.30 -19.57
CA SER A 204 -2.81 15.75 -20.90
C SER A 204 -3.97 14.96 -21.51
N PHE A 205 -4.66 14.13 -20.71
CA PHE A 205 -5.84 13.40 -21.15
C PHE A 205 -6.99 14.35 -21.57
N LEU A 206 -7.26 15.38 -20.77
CA LEU A 206 -8.28 16.38 -21.08
C LEU A 206 -7.99 17.18 -22.35
N LYS A 207 -6.72 17.35 -22.72
CA LYS A 207 -6.33 17.99 -24.00
C LYS A 207 -6.41 17.04 -25.19
N ALA A 208 -6.21 15.75 -24.97
CA ALA A 208 -6.15 14.75 -26.04
C ALA A 208 -7.51 14.17 -26.42
N HIS A 209 -8.48 14.20 -25.51
CA HIS A 209 -9.78 13.56 -25.69
C HIS A 209 -10.91 14.56 -25.45
N ASP A 210 -11.85 14.62 -26.41
CA ASP A 210 -12.99 15.52 -26.37
C ASP A 210 -13.97 15.19 -25.21
N LYS A 211 -14.00 13.92 -24.80
CA LYS A 211 -14.88 13.42 -23.75
C LYS A 211 -14.21 12.33 -22.93
N ILE A 212 -14.21 12.51 -21.63
CA ILE A 212 -13.82 11.52 -20.62
C ILE A 212 -15.00 11.39 -19.67
N ASP A 213 -15.47 10.15 -19.44
CA ASP A 213 -16.61 9.88 -18.56
C ASP A 213 -16.17 9.34 -17.20
N ILE A 214 -15.07 8.59 -17.17
CA ILE A 214 -14.60 7.89 -15.99
C ILE A 214 -13.09 8.01 -15.87
N LEU A 215 -12.61 8.27 -14.66
CA LEU A 215 -11.22 8.19 -14.24
C LEU A 215 -11.07 7.05 -13.22
N LEU A 216 -10.26 6.06 -13.51
CA LEU A 216 -9.75 5.09 -12.55
C LEU A 216 -8.31 5.46 -12.22
N ALA A 217 -8.04 5.81 -10.97
CA ALA A 217 -6.69 6.14 -10.53
C ALA A 217 -6.17 5.06 -9.58
N HIS A 218 -4.99 4.52 -9.86
CA HIS A 218 -4.40 3.46 -9.05
C HIS A 218 -4.13 3.87 -7.60
N ASN A 219 -4.16 5.20 -7.30
CA ASN A 219 -4.25 5.68 -5.92
C ASN A 219 -4.98 7.02 -5.82
N ASP A 220 -5.35 7.37 -4.60
CA ASP A 220 -6.12 8.58 -4.31
C ASP A 220 -5.30 9.86 -4.48
N ASP A 221 -3.99 9.84 -4.22
CA ASP A 221 -3.16 11.01 -4.46
C ASP A 221 -3.18 11.45 -5.93
N MET A 222 -3.08 10.51 -6.87
CA MET A 222 -3.24 10.83 -8.30
C MET A 222 -4.67 11.28 -8.63
N ALA A 223 -5.70 10.66 -8.02
CA ALA A 223 -7.09 11.09 -8.19
C ALA A 223 -7.31 12.54 -7.71
N LEU A 224 -6.79 12.90 -6.54
CA LEU A 224 -6.82 14.24 -5.98
C LEU A 224 -6.08 15.25 -6.86
N GLY A 225 -4.94 14.85 -7.44
CA GLY A 225 -4.25 15.67 -8.44
C GLY A 225 -5.08 15.89 -9.70
N ALA A 226 -5.70 14.81 -10.20
CA ALA A 226 -6.57 14.87 -11.38
C ALA A 226 -7.80 15.79 -11.18
N ILE A 227 -8.38 15.80 -9.97
CA ILE A 227 -9.49 16.70 -9.59
C ILE A 227 -9.12 18.17 -9.86
N GLU A 228 -7.91 18.59 -9.57
CA GLU A 228 -7.46 19.96 -9.82
C GLU A 228 -7.40 20.27 -11.32
N SER A 229 -6.95 19.34 -12.15
CA SER A 229 -6.95 19.51 -13.62
C SER A 229 -8.37 19.54 -14.21
N ILE A 230 -9.28 18.72 -13.68
CA ILE A 230 -10.69 18.69 -14.09
C ILE A 230 -11.35 20.03 -13.77
N LYS A 231 -11.14 20.59 -12.56
CA LYS A 231 -11.61 21.92 -12.17
C LYS A 231 -11.04 23.02 -13.07
N ALA A 232 -9.75 22.95 -13.37
CA ALA A 232 -9.07 23.91 -14.26
C ALA A 232 -9.62 23.89 -15.69
N ALA A 233 -10.13 22.74 -16.15
CA ALA A 233 -10.85 22.59 -17.43
C ALA A 233 -12.33 23.04 -17.38
N ALA A 234 -12.78 23.66 -16.27
CA ALA A 234 -14.15 24.07 -16.01
C ALA A 234 -15.18 22.90 -16.03
N LEU A 235 -14.74 21.69 -15.74
CA LEU A 235 -15.56 20.50 -15.50
C LEU A 235 -15.78 20.31 -13.99
N VAL A 236 -16.85 19.61 -13.65
CA VAL A 236 -17.21 19.30 -12.25
C VAL A 236 -16.75 17.89 -11.92
N PRO A 237 -15.66 17.72 -11.13
CA PRO A 237 -15.19 16.40 -10.73
C PRO A 237 -16.27 15.67 -9.93
N GLY A 238 -16.31 14.35 -10.03
CA GLY A 238 -17.31 13.50 -9.40
C GLY A 238 -18.69 13.54 -10.06
N LYS A 239 -18.92 14.47 -11.01
CA LYS A 239 -20.19 14.67 -11.67
C LYS A 239 -20.09 14.61 -13.20
N ASP A 240 -19.22 15.41 -13.81
CA ASP A 240 -18.96 15.36 -15.25
C ASP A 240 -18.01 14.19 -15.58
N ILE A 241 -17.15 13.82 -14.63
CA ILE A 241 -16.25 12.67 -14.70
C ILE A 241 -16.41 11.87 -13.39
N ILE A 242 -16.77 10.59 -13.49
CA ILE A 242 -16.80 9.67 -12.36
C ILE A 242 -15.35 9.36 -11.98
N ILE A 243 -15.00 9.52 -10.70
CA ILE A 243 -13.62 9.36 -10.21
C ILE A 243 -13.58 8.28 -9.13
N VAL A 244 -12.78 7.25 -9.38
CA VAL A 244 -12.53 6.16 -8.43
C VAL A 244 -11.04 6.03 -8.19
N GLY A 245 -10.65 5.99 -6.92
CA GLY A 245 -9.27 5.81 -6.50
C GLY A 245 -9.08 4.59 -5.61
N CYS A 246 -7.92 4.50 -5.02
CA CYS A 246 -7.52 3.47 -4.07
C CYS A 246 -6.61 4.10 -3.01
N ASP A 247 -6.63 3.60 -1.81
CA ASP A 247 -5.86 3.85 -0.59
C ASP A 247 -6.76 4.26 0.59
N ALA A 248 -7.83 4.99 0.35
CA ALA A 248 -8.79 5.50 1.34
C ALA A 248 -8.16 6.38 2.46
N PRO A 249 -7.25 7.34 2.16
CA PRO A 249 -6.80 8.32 3.14
C PRO A 249 -7.93 9.30 3.46
N LYS A 250 -7.80 10.01 4.58
CA LYS A 250 -8.78 11.02 5.00
C LYS A 250 -9.06 12.07 3.93
N THR A 251 -8.05 12.45 3.16
CA THR A 251 -8.17 13.42 2.04
C THR A 251 -9.09 12.92 0.92
N ALA A 252 -9.13 11.61 0.64
CA ALA A 252 -10.09 11.02 -0.29
C ALA A 252 -11.52 11.05 0.26
N PHE A 253 -11.70 10.79 1.56
CA PHE A 253 -13.00 10.94 2.22
C PHE A 253 -13.51 12.36 2.16
N ASP A 254 -12.65 13.35 2.40
CA ASP A 254 -13.02 14.78 2.27
C ASP A 254 -13.49 15.10 0.83
N ALA A 255 -12.81 14.58 -0.19
CA ALA A 255 -13.20 14.73 -1.60
C ALA A 255 -14.53 14.02 -1.94
N ILE A 256 -14.78 12.83 -1.40
CA ILE A 256 -16.07 12.13 -1.56
C ILE A 256 -17.19 12.92 -0.92
N LEU A 257 -17.01 13.43 0.30
CA LEU A 257 -18.01 14.22 1.01
C LEU A 257 -18.26 15.58 0.35
N ALA A 258 -17.26 16.14 -0.34
CA ALA A 258 -17.43 17.33 -1.17
C ALA A 258 -18.12 17.04 -2.51
N GLY A 259 -18.33 15.77 -2.87
CA GLY A 259 -18.90 15.36 -4.16
C GLY A 259 -17.93 15.50 -5.33
N GLU A 260 -16.62 15.58 -5.06
CA GLU A 260 -15.55 15.74 -6.04
C GLU A 260 -14.91 14.39 -6.45
N MET A 261 -15.16 13.34 -5.66
CA MET A 261 -14.75 11.97 -5.91
C MET A 261 -15.91 11.03 -5.64
N ASN A 262 -16.01 9.91 -6.35
CA ASN A 262 -17.16 9.01 -6.24
C ASN A 262 -16.92 7.85 -5.30
N ALA A 263 -15.74 7.24 -5.35
CA ALA A 263 -15.38 6.15 -4.45
C ALA A 263 -13.87 6.00 -4.28
N THR A 264 -13.49 5.35 -3.18
CA THR A 264 -12.13 4.85 -2.97
C THR A 264 -12.17 3.41 -2.45
N ILE A 265 -11.26 2.58 -2.96
CA ILE A 265 -11.01 1.24 -2.43
C ILE A 265 -9.93 1.38 -1.34
N GLU A 266 -10.13 0.72 -0.22
CA GLU A 266 -9.11 0.73 0.83
C GLU A 266 -7.90 -0.11 0.42
N CYS A 267 -6.70 0.45 0.66
CA CYS A 267 -5.44 -0.24 0.79
C CYS A 267 -4.82 0.29 2.08
N THR A 268 -4.77 -0.51 3.13
CA THR A 268 -4.34 -0.01 4.44
C THR A 268 -2.83 0.17 4.53
N PRO A 269 -2.32 1.32 5.03
CA PRO A 269 -0.89 1.51 5.32
C PRO A 269 -0.47 1.00 6.71
N LEU A 270 -1.40 0.49 7.53
CA LEU A 270 -1.22 0.28 8.96
C LEU A 270 -0.56 -1.07 9.30
N TYR A 271 0.64 -1.32 8.76
CA TYR A 271 1.36 -2.59 8.95
C TYR A 271 2.17 -2.68 10.24
N GLY A 272 2.38 -1.58 10.97
CA GLY A 272 3.18 -1.56 12.20
C GLY A 272 2.80 -2.62 13.23
N PRO A 273 1.51 -2.77 13.61
CA PRO A 273 1.07 -3.82 14.53
C PRO A 273 1.38 -5.24 14.05
N PHE A 274 1.25 -5.52 12.76
CA PHE A 274 1.56 -6.83 12.16
C PHE A 274 3.05 -7.12 12.20
N VAL A 275 3.88 -6.12 11.88
CA VAL A 275 5.34 -6.23 11.95
C VAL A 275 5.81 -6.52 13.37
N VAL A 276 5.29 -5.79 14.36
CA VAL A 276 5.65 -5.99 15.79
C VAL A 276 5.20 -7.36 16.28
N ASP A 277 3.99 -7.80 15.94
CA ASP A 277 3.49 -9.14 16.29
C ASP A 277 4.39 -10.24 15.68
N ALA A 278 4.71 -10.10 14.39
CA ALA A 278 5.60 -11.04 13.69
C ALA A 278 6.96 -11.14 14.39
N ILE A 279 7.61 -10.02 14.70
CA ILE A 279 8.91 -10.01 15.37
C ILE A 279 8.81 -10.68 16.76
N LYS A 280 7.78 -10.39 17.55
CA LYS A 280 7.58 -11.02 18.87
C LYS A 280 7.42 -12.54 18.77
N ARG A 281 6.70 -13.02 17.77
CA ARG A 281 6.49 -14.45 17.53
C ARG A 281 7.77 -15.13 17.05
N LEU A 282 8.54 -14.48 16.17
CA LEU A 282 9.85 -14.95 15.74
C LEU A 282 10.84 -15.04 16.92
N GLU A 283 10.88 -14.04 17.82
CA GLU A 283 11.66 -14.04 19.05
C GLU A 283 11.22 -15.16 20.01
N ALA A 284 9.97 -15.58 19.97
CA ALA A 284 9.46 -16.72 20.72
C ALA A 284 9.81 -18.08 20.07
N GLY A 285 10.44 -18.06 18.88
CA GLY A 285 10.84 -19.24 18.12
C GLY A 285 9.72 -19.86 17.29
N GLU A 286 8.68 -19.10 16.98
CA GLU A 286 7.62 -19.53 16.09
C GLU A 286 8.10 -19.47 14.62
N ASP A 287 7.68 -20.43 13.81
CA ASP A 287 7.76 -20.36 12.34
C ASP A 287 6.45 -19.77 11.83
N LEU A 288 6.52 -18.61 11.19
CA LEU A 288 5.34 -17.93 10.64
C LEU A 288 4.95 -18.42 9.25
N GLY A 289 5.77 -19.28 8.67
CA GLY A 289 5.55 -19.77 7.31
C GLY A 289 5.82 -18.71 6.24
N ARG A 290 5.46 -19.04 5.01
CA ARG A 290 5.70 -18.18 3.83
C ARG A 290 4.40 -17.62 3.23
N GLU A 291 3.32 -17.58 3.99
CA GLU A 291 2.06 -17.05 3.53
C GLU A 291 2.07 -15.52 3.53
N LEU A 292 1.67 -14.93 2.41
CA LEU A 292 1.44 -13.50 2.32
C LEU A 292 0.09 -13.19 2.98
N MET A 293 0.11 -12.39 4.04
CA MET A 293 -1.09 -11.96 4.75
C MET A 293 -1.64 -10.67 4.16
N HIS A 294 -2.92 -10.71 3.80
CA HIS A 294 -3.68 -9.57 3.31
C HIS A 294 -4.59 -9.03 4.42
N PRO A 295 -4.50 -7.73 4.77
CA PRO A 295 -5.49 -7.10 5.64
C PRO A 295 -6.88 -7.12 4.98
N GLU A 296 -7.94 -7.11 5.81
CA GLU A 296 -9.28 -6.86 5.29
C GLU A 296 -9.39 -5.39 4.86
N GLU A 297 -9.97 -5.18 3.67
CA GLU A 297 -10.11 -3.88 3.04
C GLU A 297 -11.54 -3.68 2.53
N SER A 298 -12.01 -2.44 2.61
CA SER A 298 -13.36 -2.04 2.26
C SER A 298 -13.38 -1.12 1.04
N CYS A 299 -14.58 -0.69 0.64
CA CYS A 299 -14.81 0.34 -0.35
C CYS A 299 -15.70 1.42 0.25
N PHE A 300 -15.41 2.69 -0.04
CA PHE A 300 -16.14 3.82 0.50
C PHE A 300 -16.65 4.73 -0.61
N ASP A 301 -17.91 5.15 -0.49
CA ASP A 301 -18.53 6.14 -1.35
C ASP A 301 -19.49 7.05 -0.54
N ALA A 302 -20.14 8.01 -1.19
CA ALA A 302 -21.00 8.96 -0.49
C ALA A 302 -22.26 8.33 0.12
N GLU A 303 -22.84 7.30 -0.52
CA GLU A 303 -24.15 6.76 -0.14
C GLU A 303 -24.07 5.36 0.46
N GLY A 304 -23.03 4.60 0.15
CA GLY A 304 -22.89 3.18 0.45
C GLY A 304 -23.82 2.30 -0.39
N GLY A 305 -23.64 0.98 -0.27
CA GLY A 305 -24.54 -0.01 -0.84
C GLY A 305 -24.29 -0.38 -2.31
N ILE A 306 -23.21 0.09 -2.92
CA ILE A 306 -22.77 -0.36 -4.25
C ILE A 306 -21.96 -1.66 -4.09
N VAL A 307 -22.32 -2.70 -4.85
CA VAL A 307 -21.52 -3.95 -4.89
C VAL A 307 -20.15 -3.64 -5.51
N TYR A 308 -19.08 -3.99 -4.78
CA TYR A 308 -17.72 -3.72 -5.20
C TYR A 308 -16.81 -4.96 -5.26
N SER A 309 -17.29 -6.11 -4.83
CA SER A 309 -16.52 -7.35 -4.83
C SER A 309 -17.32 -8.52 -5.42
N LEU A 310 -16.62 -9.53 -5.94
CA LEU A 310 -17.24 -10.72 -6.55
C LEU A 310 -18.01 -11.58 -5.56
N ASP A 311 -17.68 -11.50 -4.28
CA ASP A 311 -18.43 -12.17 -3.19
C ASP A 311 -19.65 -11.38 -2.71
N GLY A 312 -19.93 -10.23 -3.34
CA GLY A 312 -21.14 -9.44 -3.11
C GLY A 312 -21.05 -8.42 -1.97
N ARG A 313 -19.84 -8.11 -1.46
CA ARG A 313 -19.68 -7.03 -0.49
C ARG A 313 -20.08 -5.69 -1.10
N VAL A 314 -20.64 -4.82 -0.26
CA VAL A 314 -21.15 -3.50 -0.67
C VAL A 314 -20.32 -2.40 0.01
N SER A 315 -20.19 -1.28 -0.70
CA SER A 315 -19.49 -0.08 -0.19
C SER A 315 -20.13 0.47 1.08
N GLU A 316 -19.31 1.08 1.92
CA GLU A 316 -19.70 1.76 3.13
C GLU A 316 -19.80 3.28 2.89
N LYS A 317 -20.59 3.98 3.72
CA LYS A 317 -20.68 5.43 3.63
C LYS A 317 -19.43 6.10 4.17
N ALA A 318 -18.79 6.93 3.36
CA ALA A 318 -17.63 7.70 3.77
C ALA A 318 -17.93 8.59 5.00
N ALA A 319 -19.12 9.18 5.08
CA ALA A 319 -19.54 10.00 6.22
C ALA A 319 -19.54 9.26 7.57
N ASP A 320 -19.81 7.95 7.56
CA ASP A 320 -19.88 7.14 8.77
C ASP A 320 -18.47 6.69 9.22
N LYS A 321 -17.50 6.70 8.30
CA LYS A 321 -16.17 6.13 8.46
C LYS A 321 -15.01 7.14 8.56
N ILE A 322 -15.24 8.39 8.15
CA ILE A 322 -14.18 9.42 8.15
C ILE A 322 -13.57 9.66 9.53
N GLY A 323 -14.35 9.51 10.60
CA GLY A 323 -13.86 9.64 11.98
C GLY A 323 -12.90 8.53 12.43
N GLU A 324 -12.86 7.42 11.71
CA GLU A 324 -11.98 6.28 11.97
C GLU A 324 -10.67 6.38 11.18
N ARG A 325 -10.56 7.32 10.22
CA ARG A 325 -9.36 7.49 9.38
C ARG A 325 -8.26 8.22 10.15
N VAL A 326 -7.12 7.55 10.27
CA VAL A 326 -5.95 8.03 11.02
C VAL A 326 -4.82 8.49 10.08
N TYR A 327 -5.04 8.45 8.77
CA TYR A 327 -4.09 8.85 7.75
C TYR A 327 -4.81 9.57 6.59
#